data_16821c098d45c559b7d39b5ef7f67767
#
_entry.id   16821c098d45c559b7d39b5ef7f67767
#
_cell.length_a   1.000
_cell.length_b   1.000
_cell.length_c   1.000
_cell.angle_alpha   90.00
_cell.angle_beta   90.00
_cell.angle_gamma   90.00
#
_symmetry.space_group_name_H-M   'P 1'
#
loop_
_entity.id
_entity.type
_entity.pdbx_description
1 polymer ?
#
loop_
_entity_poly.entity_id
_entity_poly.type
_entity_poly.pdbx_seq_one_letter_code
_entity_poly.pdbx_strand_id
1 'polypeptide(L)'
;MPGRLLRVVTAGSVDDGKSTLVGRLLHDAKAVLSDQLSAVEIASERRGYDSADLALLVDGLRAEREQGITIDVAYRYFATPRRTFILADTPGHVQYTRNTVTGASTADVAVILVDARNGVVEQTKRHAAVAALLRESHLVLAVNKMDLVDYAEDVFDRIVTDFAGVALSLSLDRFTPIPIAALSGDNVVDRSTQMDWYTGPALLEFLEELEPGKHREVPARFPVQMVLRPRTAEHPDYRGYAGRVEAGALNVGDRLVVLPSGRHSTVAGIDTPDGPLDTAAAGRSVVVRLADDVDVARGDLLAVDREPRPAALRELVATVCWLADRPLRPGDRFALRHTTRDVRAVVDAVRSRLDVATLDQAEATELSLNDIGSIQLRTAEPLTVDTYATNRSTGAFLLVDEATGATVAAGMVAGPAG
;
A
#
# COMPACT_ATOMS: atom_id res chain seq x y z
N MET A 1 -5.61 22.22 -13.25
CA MET A 1 -4.55 21.31 -12.82
C MET A 1 -5.13 19.91 -12.81
N PRO A 2 -4.52 18.88 -13.40
CA PRO A 2 -5.04 17.52 -13.26
C PRO A 2 -5.10 17.22 -11.77
N GLY A 3 -6.24 16.74 -11.28
CA GLY A 3 -6.48 16.45 -9.88
C GLY A 3 -5.42 15.50 -9.33
N ARG A 4 -5.00 15.70 -8.08
CA ARG A 4 -4.00 14.89 -7.41
C ARG A 4 -4.42 13.42 -7.41
N LEU A 5 -3.54 12.51 -7.83
CA LEU A 5 -3.80 11.09 -7.87
C LEU A 5 -4.07 10.54 -6.45
N LEU A 6 -5.11 9.71 -6.32
CA LEU A 6 -5.40 8.95 -5.10
C LEU A 6 -5.42 7.45 -5.43
N ARG A 7 -4.68 6.67 -4.65
CA ARG A 7 -4.69 5.22 -4.73
C ARG A 7 -5.57 4.65 -3.63
N VAL A 8 -6.57 3.90 -4.03
CA VAL A 8 -7.58 3.31 -3.13
C VAL A 8 -7.47 1.80 -3.23
N VAL A 9 -7.41 1.11 -2.11
CA VAL A 9 -7.54 -0.35 -2.05
C VAL A 9 -8.89 -0.72 -1.43
N THR A 10 -9.61 -1.67 -2.04
CA THR A 10 -10.79 -2.28 -1.43
C THR A 10 -10.39 -3.57 -0.73
N ALA A 11 -10.83 -3.76 0.50
CA ALA A 11 -10.60 -4.96 1.30
C ALA A 11 -11.91 -5.37 2.01
N GLY A 12 -12.03 -6.63 2.40
CA GLY A 12 -13.24 -7.15 3.04
C GLY A 12 -13.39 -8.65 2.78
N SER A 13 -14.31 -9.28 3.48
CA SER A 13 -14.55 -10.71 3.34
C SER A 13 -15.09 -11.07 1.94
N VAL A 14 -15.16 -12.35 1.67
CA VAL A 14 -15.88 -12.85 0.50
C VAL A 14 -17.34 -12.42 0.60
N ASP A 15 -17.94 -12.05 -0.51
CA ASP A 15 -19.34 -11.60 -0.61
C ASP A 15 -19.67 -10.28 0.10
N ASP A 16 -18.70 -9.53 0.67
CA ASP A 16 -18.97 -8.20 1.22
C ASP A 16 -19.28 -7.14 0.14
N GLY A 17 -19.11 -7.48 -1.16
CA GLY A 17 -19.48 -6.64 -2.30
C GLY A 17 -18.38 -5.73 -2.81
N LYS A 18 -17.10 -6.10 -2.65
CA LYS A 18 -15.94 -5.32 -3.12
C LYS A 18 -16.00 -5.02 -4.62
N SER A 19 -16.07 -6.07 -5.45
CA SER A 19 -16.13 -5.91 -6.91
C SER A 19 -17.41 -5.19 -7.36
N THR A 20 -18.53 -5.37 -6.65
CA THR A 20 -19.78 -4.62 -6.88
C THR A 20 -19.57 -3.14 -6.62
N LEU A 21 -18.90 -2.77 -5.50
CA LEU A 21 -18.60 -1.38 -5.17
C LEU A 21 -17.68 -0.73 -6.22
N VAL A 22 -16.61 -1.44 -6.61
CA VAL A 22 -15.67 -0.94 -7.64
C VAL A 22 -16.41 -0.76 -8.98
N GLY A 23 -17.22 -1.75 -9.39
CA GLY A 23 -18.04 -1.67 -10.59
C GLY A 23 -19.04 -0.50 -10.55
N ARG A 24 -19.67 -0.26 -9.39
CA ARG A 24 -20.59 0.86 -9.16
C ARG A 24 -19.87 2.21 -9.27
N LEU A 25 -18.73 2.37 -8.62
CA LEU A 25 -17.92 3.59 -8.73
C LEU A 25 -17.52 3.89 -10.18
N LEU A 26 -17.07 2.88 -10.93
CA LEU A 26 -16.71 3.04 -12.35
C LEU A 26 -17.91 3.40 -13.22
N HIS A 27 -19.06 2.75 -13.00
CA HIS A 27 -20.30 3.00 -13.74
C HIS A 27 -20.80 4.42 -13.50
N ASP A 28 -21.00 4.80 -12.24
CA ASP A 28 -21.64 6.06 -11.87
C ASP A 28 -20.70 7.26 -12.10
N ALA A 29 -19.37 7.06 -12.01
CA ALA A 29 -18.37 8.04 -12.45
C ALA A 29 -18.25 8.16 -13.98
N LYS A 30 -19.07 7.41 -14.76
CA LYS A 30 -19.07 7.40 -16.24
C LYS A 30 -17.71 7.05 -16.85
N ALA A 31 -16.96 6.19 -16.15
CA ALA A 31 -15.64 5.73 -16.56
C ALA A 31 -15.67 4.46 -17.41
N VAL A 32 -16.86 3.86 -17.62
CA VAL A 32 -17.07 2.63 -18.40
C VAL A 32 -17.48 3.01 -19.83
N LEU A 33 -16.87 2.38 -20.83
CA LEU A 33 -17.24 2.55 -22.22
C LEU A 33 -18.60 1.88 -22.50
N SER A 34 -19.39 2.45 -23.41
CA SER A 34 -20.74 1.95 -23.73
C SER A 34 -20.78 0.50 -24.23
N ASP A 35 -19.77 0.08 -24.97
CA ASP A 35 -19.61 -1.28 -25.46
C ASP A 35 -19.33 -2.29 -24.34
N GLN A 36 -18.53 -1.88 -23.33
CA GLN A 36 -18.27 -2.68 -22.15
C GLN A 36 -19.55 -2.85 -21.29
N LEU A 37 -20.30 -1.75 -21.11
CA LEU A 37 -21.57 -1.81 -20.37
C LEU A 37 -22.58 -2.74 -21.06
N SER A 38 -22.75 -2.60 -22.37
CA SER A 38 -23.64 -3.48 -23.14
C SER A 38 -23.20 -4.96 -23.07
N ALA A 39 -21.90 -5.23 -23.07
CA ALA A 39 -21.39 -6.61 -22.89
C ALA A 39 -21.72 -7.18 -21.51
N VAL A 40 -21.67 -6.36 -20.45
CA VAL A 40 -22.04 -6.75 -19.08
C VAL A 40 -23.54 -6.97 -18.98
N GLU A 41 -24.37 -6.11 -19.54
CA GLU A 41 -25.84 -6.27 -19.59
C GLU A 41 -26.24 -7.63 -20.22
N ILE A 42 -25.70 -7.94 -21.42
CA ILE A 42 -25.94 -9.23 -22.09
C ILE A 42 -25.44 -10.41 -21.26
N ALA A 43 -24.30 -10.27 -20.58
CA ALA A 43 -23.77 -11.35 -19.75
C ALA A 43 -24.62 -11.56 -18.48
N SER A 44 -25.17 -10.50 -17.89
CA SER A 44 -26.05 -10.53 -16.73
C SER A 44 -27.41 -11.17 -17.06
N GLU A 45 -28.01 -10.78 -18.19
CA GLU A 45 -29.25 -11.40 -18.69
C GLU A 45 -29.09 -12.92 -18.91
N ARG A 46 -27.96 -13.35 -19.46
CA ARG A 46 -27.66 -14.80 -19.66
C ARG A 46 -27.52 -15.57 -18.35
N ARG A 47 -27.18 -14.89 -17.25
CA ARG A 47 -27.09 -15.47 -15.90
C ARG A 47 -28.42 -15.36 -15.15
N GLY A 48 -29.47 -14.76 -15.74
CA GLY A 48 -30.78 -14.61 -15.14
C GLY A 48 -30.91 -13.45 -14.17
N TYR A 49 -30.03 -12.44 -14.23
CA TYR A 49 -30.16 -11.22 -13.47
C TYR A 49 -31.05 -10.20 -14.22
N ASP A 50 -31.94 -9.53 -13.47
CA ASP A 50 -32.82 -8.49 -14.02
C ASP A 50 -32.11 -7.14 -14.28
N SER A 51 -30.89 -6.98 -13.74
CA SER A 51 -30.06 -5.78 -13.89
C SER A 51 -28.62 -6.15 -14.18
N ALA A 52 -27.83 -5.18 -14.71
CA ALA A 52 -26.42 -5.37 -14.98
C ALA A 52 -25.64 -5.70 -13.70
N ASP A 53 -24.98 -6.86 -13.67
CA ASP A 53 -24.05 -7.22 -12.59
C ASP A 53 -22.73 -6.47 -12.79
N LEU A 54 -22.61 -5.33 -12.13
CA LEU A 54 -21.45 -4.44 -12.27
C LEU A 54 -20.12 -5.06 -11.77
N ALA A 55 -20.18 -6.16 -10.98
CA ALA A 55 -18.97 -6.89 -10.60
C ALA A 55 -18.25 -7.46 -11.83
N LEU A 56 -18.97 -7.79 -12.89
CA LEU A 56 -18.39 -8.28 -14.16
C LEU A 56 -17.51 -7.25 -14.87
N LEU A 57 -17.63 -5.96 -14.55
CA LEU A 57 -16.73 -4.91 -15.05
C LEU A 57 -15.31 -5.06 -14.50
N VAL A 58 -15.18 -5.68 -13.35
CA VAL A 58 -13.92 -5.79 -12.60
C VAL A 58 -13.25 -7.13 -12.86
N ASP A 59 -14.01 -8.20 -13.01
CA ASP A 59 -13.50 -9.56 -13.22
C ASP A 59 -12.70 -9.68 -14.53
N GLY A 60 -11.37 -9.68 -14.40
CA GLY A 60 -10.44 -9.69 -15.54
C GLY A 60 -10.10 -11.10 -16.02
N LEU A 61 -9.91 -12.04 -15.10
CA LEU A 61 -9.46 -13.39 -15.38
C LEU A 61 -10.65 -14.31 -15.68
N ARG A 62 -10.44 -15.27 -16.61
CA ARG A 62 -11.45 -16.29 -16.91
C ARG A 62 -11.82 -17.11 -15.66
N ALA A 63 -10.81 -17.45 -14.85
CA ALA A 63 -11.01 -18.18 -13.61
C ALA A 63 -11.85 -17.40 -12.59
N GLU A 64 -11.69 -16.10 -12.49
CA GLU A 64 -12.51 -15.22 -11.63
C GLU A 64 -13.96 -15.24 -12.06
N ARG A 65 -14.23 -15.14 -13.37
CA ARG A 65 -15.58 -15.19 -13.92
C ARG A 65 -16.25 -16.55 -13.77
N GLU A 66 -15.48 -17.65 -13.82
CA GLU A 66 -16.00 -19.01 -13.64
C GLU A 66 -16.26 -19.33 -12.16
N GLN A 67 -15.45 -18.81 -11.24
CA GLN A 67 -15.55 -19.09 -9.81
C GLN A 67 -16.34 -18.01 -9.03
N GLY A 68 -16.52 -16.82 -9.61
CA GLY A 68 -17.18 -15.68 -8.96
C GLY A 68 -16.39 -15.08 -7.79
N ILE A 69 -15.06 -15.22 -7.82
CA ILE A 69 -14.15 -14.69 -6.78
C ILE A 69 -12.99 -13.92 -7.41
N THR A 70 -12.53 -12.87 -6.75
CA THR A 70 -11.29 -12.17 -7.12
C THR A 70 -10.09 -13.03 -6.67
N ILE A 71 -9.17 -13.31 -7.58
CA ILE A 71 -7.95 -14.11 -7.34
C ILE A 71 -6.73 -13.23 -7.26
N ASP A 72 -6.57 -12.29 -8.18
CA ASP A 72 -5.44 -11.36 -8.26
C ASP A 72 -5.89 -9.92 -8.04
N VAL A 73 -4.93 -9.00 -7.84
CA VAL A 73 -5.24 -7.58 -7.69
C VAL A 73 -5.64 -7.01 -9.04
N ALA A 74 -6.87 -6.51 -9.14
CA ALA A 74 -7.33 -5.82 -10.33
C ALA A 74 -7.19 -4.30 -10.15
N TYR A 75 -6.33 -3.67 -10.97
CA TYR A 75 -6.18 -2.22 -10.97
C TYR A 75 -7.13 -1.58 -11.99
N ARG A 76 -7.91 -0.61 -11.55
CA ARG A 76 -8.82 0.18 -12.37
C ARG A 76 -8.51 1.67 -12.23
N TYR A 77 -8.60 2.36 -13.35
CA TYR A 77 -8.26 3.77 -13.45
C TYR A 77 -9.49 4.55 -13.85
N PHE A 78 -9.81 5.59 -13.10
CA PHE A 78 -10.85 6.54 -13.49
C PHE A 78 -10.51 7.94 -13.01
N ALA A 79 -11.20 8.92 -13.56
CA ALA A 79 -11.04 10.31 -13.19
C ALA A 79 -12.39 10.99 -13.08
N THR A 80 -12.50 11.86 -12.09
CA THR A 80 -13.57 12.85 -11.98
C THR A 80 -13.00 14.23 -12.33
N PRO A 81 -13.84 15.26 -12.47
CA PRO A 81 -13.34 16.63 -12.66
C PRO A 81 -12.41 17.10 -11.53
N ARG A 82 -12.50 16.51 -10.35
CA ARG A 82 -11.74 16.91 -9.15
C ARG A 82 -10.45 16.10 -8.98
N ARG A 83 -10.46 14.79 -9.33
CA ARG A 83 -9.36 13.88 -8.97
C ARG A 83 -9.23 12.70 -9.92
N THR A 84 -8.00 12.17 -10.03
CA THR A 84 -7.70 10.88 -10.69
C THR A 84 -7.55 9.80 -9.65
N PHE A 85 -8.08 8.60 -9.91
CA PHE A 85 -8.08 7.46 -8.99
C PHE A 85 -7.43 6.24 -9.61
N ILE A 86 -6.71 5.49 -8.79
CA ILE A 86 -6.33 4.10 -9.05
C ILE A 86 -7.01 3.26 -7.98
N LEU A 87 -7.95 2.41 -8.40
CA LEU A 87 -8.60 1.44 -7.53
C LEU A 87 -7.90 0.11 -7.64
N ALA A 88 -7.49 -0.46 -6.51
CA ALA A 88 -6.98 -1.81 -6.40
C ALA A 88 -8.07 -2.69 -5.75
N ASP A 89 -8.74 -3.51 -6.54
CA ASP A 89 -9.66 -4.52 -6.02
C ASP A 89 -8.86 -5.74 -5.57
N THR A 90 -9.04 -6.15 -4.31
CA THR A 90 -8.25 -7.22 -3.72
C THR A 90 -9.12 -8.42 -3.34
N PRO A 91 -8.53 -9.64 -3.41
CA PRO A 91 -9.24 -10.86 -3.01
C PRO A 91 -9.70 -10.82 -1.56
N GLY A 92 -10.90 -11.37 -1.28
CA GLY A 92 -11.42 -11.52 0.07
C GLY A 92 -10.99 -12.80 0.79
N HIS A 93 -10.47 -13.81 0.08
CA HIS A 93 -10.08 -15.09 0.64
C HIS A 93 -8.72 -15.04 1.34
N VAL A 94 -8.60 -15.71 2.48
CA VAL A 94 -7.36 -15.83 3.25
C VAL A 94 -6.18 -16.35 2.39
N GLN A 95 -6.45 -17.28 1.47
CA GLN A 95 -5.45 -17.86 0.57
C GLN A 95 -4.73 -16.81 -0.31
N TYR A 96 -5.37 -15.67 -0.55
CA TYR A 96 -4.85 -14.61 -1.41
C TYR A 96 -4.37 -13.37 -0.63
N THR A 97 -4.06 -13.51 0.67
CA THR A 97 -3.54 -12.41 1.51
C THR A 97 -2.31 -11.74 0.90
N ARG A 98 -1.45 -12.49 0.19
CA ARG A 98 -0.33 -11.92 -0.58
C ARG A 98 -0.79 -10.82 -1.53
N ASN A 99 -1.86 -11.06 -2.27
CA ASN A 99 -2.39 -10.12 -3.25
C ASN A 99 -3.02 -8.91 -2.55
N THR A 100 -3.68 -9.12 -1.40
CA THR A 100 -4.18 -8.03 -0.56
C THR A 100 -3.05 -7.13 -0.06
N VAL A 101 -1.97 -7.71 0.48
CA VAL A 101 -0.79 -6.96 0.92
C VAL A 101 -0.16 -6.19 -0.25
N THR A 102 -0.09 -6.80 -1.44
CA THR A 102 0.45 -6.16 -2.65
C THR A 102 -0.40 -4.95 -3.05
N GLY A 103 -1.72 -5.09 -3.12
CA GLY A 103 -2.64 -3.99 -3.46
C GLY A 103 -2.60 -2.85 -2.44
N ALA A 104 -2.59 -3.20 -1.16
CA ALA A 104 -2.57 -2.25 -0.06
C ALA A 104 -1.22 -1.52 0.08
N SER A 105 -0.10 -2.15 -0.26
CA SER A 105 1.25 -1.58 -0.04
C SER A 105 1.49 -0.23 -0.73
N THR A 106 0.76 0.08 -1.79
CA THR A 106 0.87 1.32 -2.56
C THR A 106 -0.32 2.27 -2.37
N ALA A 107 -1.32 1.86 -1.60
CA ALA A 107 -2.54 2.63 -1.40
C ALA A 107 -2.32 3.86 -0.48
N ASP A 108 -3.10 4.90 -0.73
CA ASP A 108 -3.20 6.09 0.10
C ASP A 108 -4.36 5.95 1.10
N VAL A 109 -5.38 5.15 0.74
CA VAL A 109 -6.56 4.88 1.55
C VAL A 109 -7.04 3.45 1.37
N ALA A 110 -7.41 2.80 2.47
CA ALA A 110 -8.07 1.50 2.46
C ALA A 110 -9.58 1.66 2.71
N VAL A 111 -10.40 1.06 1.85
CA VAL A 111 -11.84 0.93 2.04
C VAL A 111 -12.13 -0.50 2.46
N ILE A 112 -12.44 -0.69 3.74
CA ILE A 112 -12.80 -2.00 4.30
C ILE A 112 -14.32 -2.13 4.25
N LEU A 113 -14.79 -3.10 3.46
CA LEU A 113 -16.21 -3.41 3.38
C LEU A 113 -16.62 -4.38 4.48
N VAL A 114 -17.81 -4.17 5.00
CA VAL A 114 -18.49 -5.05 5.98
C VAL A 114 -19.92 -5.24 5.53
N ASP A 115 -20.37 -6.49 5.40
CA ASP A 115 -21.78 -6.79 5.14
C ASP A 115 -22.61 -6.46 6.40
N ALA A 116 -23.59 -5.57 6.27
CA ALA A 116 -24.42 -5.12 7.38
C ALA A 116 -25.16 -6.24 8.14
N ARG A 117 -25.42 -7.38 7.48
CA ARG A 117 -26.04 -8.55 8.08
C ARG A 117 -25.10 -9.32 9.01
N ASN A 118 -23.79 -9.34 8.67
CA ASN A 118 -22.78 -10.16 9.34
C ASN A 118 -21.98 -9.38 10.39
N GLY A 119 -21.86 -8.06 10.23
CA GLY A 119 -21.03 -7.21 11.09
C GLY A 119 -19.53 -7.49 10.97
N VAL A 120 -18.79 -7.16 12.01
CA VAL A 120 -17.32 -7.33 12.06
C VAL A 120 -16.97 -8.80 12.29
N VAL A 121 -16.43 -9.44 11.25
CA VAL A 121 -15.97 -10.84 11.29
C VAL A 121 -14.44 -10.94 11.38
N GLU A 122 -13.88 -12.14 11.60
CA GLU A 122 -12.43 -12.36 11.71
C GLU A 122 -11.68 -11.83 10.48
N GLN A 123 -12.24 -12.03 9.28
CA GLN A 123 -11.61 -11.53 8.06
C GLN A 123 -11.56 -9.99 8.00
N THR A 124 -12.59 -9.31 8.53
CA THR A 124 -12.59 -7.85 8.69
C THR A 124 -11.42 -7.39 9.58
N LYS A 125 -11.22 -8.09 10.72
CA LYS A 125 -10.09 -7.82 11.64
C LYS A 125 -8.74 -8.03 10.94
N ARG A 126 -8.61 -9.09 10.13
CA ARG A 126 -7.39 -9.39 9.36
C ARG A 126 -7.07 -8.28 8.36
N HIS A 127 -8.05 -7.80 7.60
CA HIS A 127 -7.87 -6.70 6.66
C HIS A 127 -7.53 -5.39 7.38
N ALA A 128 -8.16 -5.11 8.52
CA ALA A 128 -7.83 -3.98 9.37
C ALA A 128 -6.39 -4.07 9.90
N ALA A 129 -5.93 -5.27 10.31
CA ALA A 129 -4.56 -5.50 10.76
C ALA A 129 -3.54 -5.28 9.63
N VAL A 130 -3.85 -5.71 8.40
CA VAL A 130 -2.98 -5.44 7.23
C VAL A 130 -2.93 -3.95 6.93
N ALA A 131 -4.08 -3.24 6.94
CA ALA A 131 -4.12 -1.80 6.73
C ALA A 131 -3.34 -1.03 7.81
N ALA A 132 -3.48 -1.43 9.08
CA ALA A 132 -2.71 -0.88 10.20
C ALA A 132 -1.20 -1.13 10.05
N LEU A 133 -0.81 -2.35 9.68
CA LEU A 133 0.57 -2.74 9.45
C LEU A 133 1.20 -1.89 8.34
N LEU A 134 0.49 -1.70 7.24
CA LEU A 134 0.93 -0.90 6.09
C LEU A 134 0.80 0.61 6.35
N ARG A 135 0.29 1.02 7.53
CA ARG A 135 0.10 2.41 7.92
C ARG A 135 -0.60 3.23 6.84
N GLU A 136 -1.73 2.69 6.38
CA GLU A 136 -2.60 3.43 5.46
C GLU A 136 -2.91 4.80 6.07
N SER A 137 -2.83 5.85 5.25
CA SER A 137 -3.02 7.22 5.74
C SER A 137 -4.45 7.48 6.19
N HIS A 138 -5.39 6.71 5.67
CA HIS A 138 -6.81 6.77 6.02
C HIS A 138 -7.50 5.43 5.82
N LEU A 139 -8.46 5.14 6.69
CA LEU A 139 -9.29 3.96 6.58
C LEU A 139 -10.76 4.39 6.48
N VAL A 140 -11.47 3.84 5.50
CA VAL A 140 -12.92 3.95 5.38
C VAL A 140 -13.53 2.62 5.76
N LEU A 141 -14.46 2.63 6.70
CA LEU A 141 -15.32 1.49 7.00
C LEU A 141 -16.61 1.64 6.17
N ALA A 142 -16.71 0.92 5.06
CA ALA A 142 -17.91 0.90 4.23
C ALA A 142 -18.85 -0.20 4.72
N VAL A 143 -19.88 0.18 5.46
CA VAL A 143 -20.95 -0.75 5.90
C VAL A 143 -21.90 -0.94 4.73
N ASN A 144 -21.72 -2.05 4.02
CA ASN A 144 -22.38 -2.35 2.75
C ASN A 144 -23.63 -3.21 2.95
N LYS A 145 -24.49 -3.22 1.92
CA LYS A 145 -25.75 -3.96 1.88
C LYS A 145 -26.75 -3.46 2.94
N MET A 146 -26.75 -2.15 3.17
CA MET A 146 -27.74 -1.53 4.07
C MET A 146 -29.17 -1.75 3.60
N ASP A 147 -29.39 -1.98 2.30
CA ASP A 147 -30.67 -2.37 1.69
C ASP A 147 -31.22 -3.70 2.22
N LEU A 148 -30.32 -4.60 2.66
CA LEU A 148 -30.72 -5.92 3.19
C LEU A 148 -31.02 -5.91 4.70
N VAL A 149 -30.88 -4.76 5.33
CA VAL A 149 -31.21 -4.53 6.76
C VAL A 149 -32.13 -3.31 6.91
N ASP A 150 -32.96 -3.03 5.89
CA ASP A 150 -33.93 -1.95 5.86
C ASP A 150 -33.33 -0.57 6.17
N TYR A 151 -32.07 -0.34 5.78
CA TYR A 151 -31.30 0.91 6.01
C TYR A 151 -31.26 1.35 7.49
N ALA A 152 -31.30 0.41 8.43
CA ALA A 152 -31.44 0.65 9.85
C ALA A 152 -30.20 1.30 10.47
N GLU A 153 -30.38 2.46 11.15
CA GLU A 153 -29.33 3.22 11.82
C GLU A 153 -28.67 2.42 12.95
N ASP A 154 -29.45 1.71 13.75
CA ASP A 154 -28.95 0.93 14.89
C ASP A 154 -28.03 -0.23 14.46
N VAL A 155 -28.25 -0.80 13.28
CA VAL A 155 -27.35 -1.81 12.69
C VAL A 155 -26.01 -1.17 12.34
N PHE A 156 -26.04 0.00 11.70
CA PHE A 156 -24.84 0.75 11.36
C PHE A 156 -24.04 1.13 12.62
N ASP A 157 -24.67 1.73 13.61
CA ASP A 157 -24.06 2.19 14.85
C ASP A 157 -23.40 1.05 15.63
N ARG A 158 -24.05 -0.12 15.69
CA ARG A 158 -23.47 -1.32 16.30
C ARG A 158 -22.19 -1.75 15.59
N ILE A 159 -22.18 -1.81 14.24
CA ILE A 159 -21.01 -2.20 13.46
C ILE A 159 -19.87 -1.20 13.63
N VAL A 160 -20.17 0.09 13.64
CA VAL A 160 -19.19 1.16 13.88
C VAL A 160 -18.58 1.02 15.28
N THR A 161 -19.40 0.73 16.30
CA THR A 161 -18.93 0.51 17.68
C THR A 161 -18.02 -0.72 17.77
N ASP A 162 -18.41 -1.84 17.17
CA ASP A 162 -17.60 -3.07 17.14
C ASP A 162 -16.26 -2.82 16.43
N PHE A 163 -16.29 -2.13 15.30
CA PHE A 163 -15.06 -1.81 14.55
C PHE A 163 -14.17 -0.80 15.29
N ALA A 164 -14.74 0.12 16.06
CA ALA A 164 -13.97 1.04 16.90
C ALA A 164 -13.11 0.29 17.93
N GLY A 165 -13.61 -0.82 18.50
CA GLY A 165 -12.84 -1.73 19.34
C GLY A 165 -11.64 -2.35 18.60
N VAL A 166 -11.85 -2.79 17.36
CA VAL A 166 -10.79 -3.31 16.49
C VAL A 166 -9.73 -2.23 16.18
N ALA A 167 -10.18 -1.03 15.80
CA ALA A 167 -9.32 0.10 15.49
C ALA A 167 -8.44 0.49 16.69
N LEU A 168 -9.02 0.51 17.89
CA LEU A 168 -8.27 0.79 19.13
C LEU A 168 -7.18 -0.26 19.39
N SER A 169 -7.50 -1.54 19.29
CA SER A 169 -6.55 -2.65 19.48
C SER A 169 -5.39 -2.61 18.49
N LEU A 170 -5.64 -2.15 17.25
CA LEU A 170 -4.65 -2.01 16.19
C LEU A 170 -3.94 -0.65 16.18
N SER A 171 -4.24 0.23 17.12
CA SER A 171 -3.71 1.63 17.17
C SER A 171 -3.96 2.38 15.84
N LEU A 172 -5.13 2.17 15.25
CA LEU A 172 -5.58 2.93 14.10
C LEU A 172 -6.16 4.26 14.60
N ASP A 173 -5.47 5.35 14.29
CA ASP A 173 -5.81 6.67 14.83
C ASP A 173 -7.18 7.19 14.36
N ARG A 174 -7.58 6.86 13.15
CA ARG A 174 -8.82 7.36 12.53
C ARG A 174 -9.37 6.40 11.48
N PHE A 175 -10.69 6.28 11.49
CA PHE A 175 -11.44 5.70 10.38
C PHE A 175 -12.72 6.50 10.14
N THR A 176 -13.24 6.47 8.91
CA THR A 176 -14.49 7.13 8.54
C THR A 176 -15.53 6.07 8.20
N PRO A 177 -16.59 5.93 9.00
CA PRO A 177 -17.66 4.99 8.68
C PRO A 177 -18.64 5.62 7.67
N ILE A 178 -19.00 4.86 6.65
CA ILE A 178 -19.95 5.27 5.60
C ILE A 178 -20.92 4.10 5.36
N PRO A 179 -22.24 4.29 5.59
CA PRO A 179 -23.24 3.29 5.26
C PRO A 179 -23.52 3.35 3.75
N ILE A 180 -23.44 2.21 3.06
CA ILE A 180 -23.64 2.13 1.61
C ILE A 180 -24.55 0.95 1.22
N ALA A 181 -25.16 1.06 0.05
CA ALA A 181 -25.71 -0.09 -0.66
C ALA A 181 -25.11 -0.08 -2.08
N ALA A 182 -24.01 -0.83 -2.28
CA ALA A 182 -23.24 -0.82 -3.51
C ALA A 182 -24.07 -1.28 -4.73
N LEU A 183 -25.05 -2.16 -4.53
CA LEU A 183 -25.90 -2.66 -5.61
C LEU A 183 -26.85 -1.60 -6.14
N SER A 184 -27.50 -0.84 -5.29
CA SER A 184 -28.41 0.27 -5.64
C SER A 184 -27.68 1.60 -5.88
N GLY A 185 -26.48 1.78 -5.32
CA GLY A 185 -25.67 2.99 -5.44
C GLY A 185 -25.82 3.97 -4.27
N ASP A 186 -26.60 3.62 -3.25
CA ASP A 186 -26.85 4.48 -2.10
C ASP A 186 -25.55 4.85 -1.37
N ASN A 187 -25.30 6.13 -1.19
CA ASN A 187 -24.09 6.70 -0.58
C ASN A 187 -22.74 6.28 -1.25
N VAL A 188 -22.78 5.80 -2.51
CA VAL A 188 -21.58 5.48 -3.25
C VAL A 188 -21.04 6.72 -3.97
N VAL A 189 -21.82 7.30 -4.89
CA VAL A 189 -21.49 8.54 -5.61
C VAL A 189 -22.40 9.67 -5.11
N ASP A 190 -23.70 9.43 -5.09
CA ASP A 190 -24.70 10.37 -4.60
C ASP A 190 -25.18 9.93 -3.19
N ARG A 191 -25.65 10.91 -2.42
CA ARG A 191 -26.23 10.65 -1.09
C ARG A 191 -27.53 9.90 -1.24
N SER A 192 -27.73 8.90 -0.35
CA SER A 192 -28.98 8.13 -0.30
C SER A 192 -30.14 8.97 0.22
N THR A 193 -31.30 8.74 -0.33
CA THR A 193 -32.58 9.22 0.20
C THR A 193 -33.24 8.24 1.15
N GLN A 194 -32.65 7.06 1.33
CA GLN A 194 -33.17 6.02 2.23
C GLN A 194 -32.53 6.10 3.63
N MET A 195 -31.42 6.82 3.76
CA MET A 195 -30.64 6.96 5.00
C MET A 195 -30.58 8.43 5.44
N ASP A 196 -31.75 9.06 5.68
CA ASP A 196 -31.84 10.48 6.09
C ASP A 196 -31.14 10.77 7.42
N TRP A 197 -30.94 9.75 8.25
CA TRP A 197 -30.20 9.82 9.50
C TRP A 197 -28.70 10.00 9.28
N TYR A 198 -28.16 9.60 8.11
CA TYR A 198 -26.75 9.75 7.81
C TYR A 198 -26.45 11.15 7.20
N THR A 199 -25.73 11.96 7.93
CA THR A 199 -25.39 13.33 7.52
C THR A 199 -23.99 13.48 6.90
N GLY A 200 -23.23 12.38 6.86
CA GLY A 200 -21.87 12.34 6.29
C GLY A 200 -21.84 12.42 4.75
N PRO A 201 -20.65 12.45 4.14
CA PRO A 201 -20.48 12.46 2.69
C PRO A 201 -20.76 11.08 2.07
N ALA A 202 -21.12 11.05 0.77
CA ALA A 202 -21.05 9.82 0.00
C ALA A 202 -19.58 9.37 -0.17
N LEU A 203 -19.34 8.09 -0.50
CA LEU A 203 -17.99 7.54 -0.57
C LEU A 203 -17.11 8.27 -1.58
N LEU A 204 -17.61 8.54 -2.79
CA LEU A 204 -16.84 9.27 -3.82
C LEU A 204 -16.56 10.71 -3.40
N GLU A 205 -17.54 11.40 -2.82
CA GLU A 205 -17.38 12.77 -2.28
C GLU A 205 -16.25 12.78 -1.24
N PHE A 206 -16.26 11.85 -0.30
CA PHE A 206 -15.20 11.69 0.70
C PHE A 206 -13.83 11.44 0.06
N LEU A 207 -13.73 10.52 -0.91
CA LEU A 207 -12.48 10.21 -1.59
C LEU A 207 -11.96 11.37 -2.44
N GLU A 208 -12.82 12.19 -3.00
CA GLU A 208 -12.43 13.41 -3.74
C GLU A 208 -11.81 14.48 -2.83
N GLU A 209 -12.34 14.63 -1.63
CA GLU A 209 -11.91 15.65 -0.66
C GLU A 209 -10.74 15.18 0.22
N LEU A 210 -10.54 13.86 0.34
CA LEU A 210 -9.51 13.30 1.16
C LEU A 210 -8.13 13.81 0.75
N GLU A 211 -7.47 14.55 1.62
CA GLU A 211 -6.04 14.81 1.46
C GLU A 211 -5.26 13.58 1.92
N PRO A 212 -4.51 12.91 1.02
CA PRO A 212 -3.60 11.85 1.46
C PRO A 212 -2.74 12.39 2.59
N GLY A 213 -2.66 11.63 3.67
CA GLY A 213 -1.95 12.06 4.86
C GLY A 213 -0.57 12.61 4.49
N LYS A 214 -0.24 13.78 4.98
CA LYS A 214 1.11 14.30 4.84
C LYS A 214 2.02 13.32 5.56
N HIS A 215 2.75 12.51 4.81
CA HIS A 215 3.84 11.73 5.38
C HIS A 215 4.69 12.70 6.21
N ARG A 216 5.11 12.24 7.40
CA ARG A 216 5.98 13.04 8.26
C ARG A 216 7.07 13.67 7.40
N GLU A 217 7.22 14.99 7.47
CA GLU A 217 8.27 15.68 6.74
C GLU A 217 9.63 15.17 7.21
N VAL A 218 10.23 14.32 6.42
CA VAL A 218 11.59 13.83 6.63
C VAL A 218 12.50 14.45 5.57
N PRO A 219 13.78 14.67 5.88
CA PRO A 219 14.77 15.12 4.90
C PRO A 219 14.82 14.17 3.70
N ALA A 220 15.29 14.64 2.56
CA ALA A 220 15.28 13.85 1.34
C ALA A 220 16.04 12.53 1.48
N ARG A 221 15.45 11.50 0.85
CA ARG A 221 15.98 10.14 0.69
C ARG A 221 16.05 9.82 -0.80
N PHE A 222 17.23 9.50 -1.28
CA PHE A 222 17.46 9.21 -2.70
C PHE A 222 18.28 7.92 -2.85
N PRO A 223 17.63 6.75 -2.94
CA PRO A 223 18.31 5.50 -3.25
C PRO A 223 18.88 5.53 -4.66
N VAL A 224 20.17 5.25 -4.78
CA VAL A 224 20.85 5.23 -6.08
C VAL A 224 20.51 3.93 -6.81
N GLN A 225 19.87 4.07 -7.96
CA GLN A 225 19.50 2.94 -8.81
C GLN A 225 20.55 2.64 -9.88
N MET A 226 21.17 3.67 -10.43
CA MET A 226 22.16 3.54 -11.49
C MET A 226 23.16 4.70 -11.48
N VAL A 227 24.40 4.39 -11.80
CA VAL A 227 25.46 5.39 -12.03
C VAL A 227 25.58 5.63 -13.54
N LEU A 228 25.40 6.86 -13.95
CA LEU A 228 25.47 7.30 -15.35
C LEU A 228 26.84 7.91 -15.64
N ARG A 229 27.59 7.32 -16.58
CA ARG A 229 28.86 7.81 -17.11
C ARG A 229 28.88 7.62 -18.62
N PRO A 230 28.31 8.53 -19.42
CA PRO A 230 28.17 8.37 -20.88
C PRO A 230 29.51 8.25 -21.60
N ARG A 231 30.54 8.97 -21.14
CA ARG A 231 31.90 9.03 -21.75
C ARG A 231 31.83 9.38 -23.24
N THR A 232 30.92 10.28 -23.61
CA THR A 232 30.80 10.81 -24.97
C THR A 232 31.68 12.05 -25.11
N ALA A 233 31.98 12.44 -26.37
CA ALA A 233 32.76 13.67 -26.63
C ALA A 233 32.08 14.94 -26.09
N GLU A 234 30.74 14.94 -26.02
CA GLU A 234 29.91 16.03 -25.47
C GLU A 234 29.89 16.05 -23.93
N HIS A 235 30.08 14.88 -23.29
CA HIS A 235 30.01 14.71 -21.85
C HIS A 235 31.14 13.80 -21.32
N PRO A 236 32.40 14.18 -21.48
CA PRO A 236 33.55 13.33 -21.15
C PRO A 236 33.66 13.05 -19.64
N ASP A 237 33.32 14.04 -18.81
CA ASP A 237 33.45 13.99 -17.34
C ASP A 237 32.12 13.88 -16.61
N TYR A 238 31.00 13.66 -17.34
CA TYR A 238 29.71 13.56 -16.72
C TYR A 238 29.62 12.34 -15.82
N ARG A 239 29.23 12.56 -14.56
CA ARG A 239 28.90 11.54 -13.57
C ARG A 239 27.62 11.92 -12.88
N GLY A 240 26.56 11.14 -13.10
CA GLY A 240 25.26 11.32 -12.51
C GLY A 240 24.77 10.07 -11.80
N TYR A 241 23.97 10.25 -10.78
CA TYR A 241 23.37 9.19 -9.99
C TYR A 241 21.86 9.21 -10.23
N ALA A 242 21.36 8.24 -10.97
CA ALA A 242 19.94 8.13 -11.28
C ALA A 242 19.19 7.38 -10.17
N GLY A 243 18.01 7.87 -9.84
CA GLY A 243 17.14 7.28 -8.81
C GLY A 243 15.82 8.04 -8.71
N ARG A 244 15.04 7.67 -7.71
CA ARG A 244 13.80 8.35 -7.34
C ARG A 244 13.95 9.00 -5.98
N VAL A 245 13.45 10.20 -5.81
CA VAL A 245 13.34 10.84 -4.50
C VAL A 245 12.22 10.15 -3.73
N GLU A 246 12.55 9.39 -2.68
CA GLU A 246 11.57 8.60 -1.92
C GLU A 246 10.96 9.39 -0.76
N ALA A 247 11.59 10.46 -0.31
CA ALA A 247 11.07 11.37 0.72
C ALA A 247 11.64 12.75 0.59
N GLY A 248 10.96 13.75 1.14
CA GLY A 248 11.39 15.13 1.21
C GLY A 248 11.58 15.80 -0.17
N ALA A 249 12.49 16.72 -0.24
CA ALA A 249 12.92 17.36 -1.48
C ALA A 249 14.44 17.53 -1.48
N LEU A 250 15.06 17.28 -2.64
CA LEU A 250 16.46 17.58 -2.92
C LEU A 250 16.56 18.93 -3.60
N ASN A 251 17.46 19.77 -3.14
CA ASN A 251 17.76 21.06 -3.76
C ASN A 251 19.24 21.11 -4.21
N VAL A 252 19.50 21.83 -5.28
CA VAL A 252 20.88 22.17 -5.65
C VAL A 252 21.52 22.95 -4.49
N GLY A 253 22.71 22.53 -4.09
CA GLY A 253 23.41 23.09 -2.92
C GLY A 253 23.17 22.35 -1.61
N ASP A 254 22.24 21.41 -1.54
CA ASP A 254 22.02 20.60 -0.33
C ASP A 254 23.26 19.76 0.00
N ARG A 255 23.67 19.77 1.27
CA ARG A 255 24.68 18.88 1.79
C ARG A 255 24.11 17.49 2.00
N LEU A 256 24.77 16.48 1.44
CA LEU A 256 24.38 15.09 1.48
C LEU A 256 25.37 14.25 2.27
N VAL A 257 24.85 13.18 2.87
CA VAL A 257 25.63 12.03 3.34
C VAL A 257 25.34 10.83 2.44
N VAL A 258 26.40 10.15 2.02
CA VAL A 258 26.34 8.87 1.27
C VAL A 258 26.33 7.73 2.28
N LEU A 259 25.28 6.97 2.34
CA LEU A 259 25.14 5.84 3.28
C LEU A 259 25.23 4.50 2.53
N PRO A 260 25.89 3.48 3.10
CA PRO A 260 26.41 3.39 4.48
C PRO A 260 27.81 3.96 4.69
N SER A 261 28.51 4.49 3.66
CA SER A 261 29.93 4.89 3.76
C SER A 261 30.17 6.07 4.70
N GLY A 262 29.16 6.92 4.95
CA GLY A 262 29.26 8.14 5.77
C GLY A 262 29.99 9.29 5.10
N ARG A 263 30.37 9.18 3.81
CA ARG A 263 31.01 10.28 3.07
C ARG A 263 30.04 11.41 2.79
N HIS A 264 30.54 12.64 2.75
CA HIS A 264 29.74 13.82 2.47
C HIS A 264 30.04 14.37 1.08
N SER A 265 29.04 15.00 0.47
CA SER A 265 29.16 15.80 -0.73
C SER A 265 28.02 16.82 -0.79
N THR A 266 27.99 17.61 -1.86
CA THR A 266 26.95 18.62 -2.10
C THR A 266 26.28 18.34 -3.44
N VAL A 267 24.98 18.60 -3.55
CA VAL A 267 24.24 18.50 -4.82
C VAL A 267 24.74 19.61 -5.76
N ALA A 268 25.47 19.23 -6.81
CA ALA A 268 25.97 20.17 -7.83
C ALA A 268 24.92 20.46 -8.91
N GLY A 269 23.95 19.56 -9.10
CA GLY A 269 22.86 19.72 -10.06
C GLY A 269 21.90 18.56 -10.05
N ILE A 270 20.71 18.79 -10.57
CA ILE A 270 19.63 17.81 -10.71
C ILE A 270 19.17 17.86 -12.16
N ASP A 271 19.34 16.75 -12.89
CA ASP A 271 19.02 16.67 -14.32
C ASP A 271 17.80 15.79 -14.55
N THR A 272 16.98 16.16 -15.54
CA THR A 272 15.86 15.37 -16.06
C THR A 272 15.89 15.36 -17.59
N PRO A 273 15.12 14.50 -18.26
CA PRO A 273 15.00 14.54 -19.72
C PRO A 273 14.47 15.88 -20.25
N ASP A 274 13.70 16.62 -19.43
CA ASP A 274 13.12 17.92 -19.78
C ASP A 274 14.05 19.10 -19.45
N GLY A 275 15.25 18.84 -18.90
CA GLY A 275 16.23 19.83 -18.49
C GLY A 275 16.58 19.81 -17.00
N PRO A 276 17.46 20.72 -16.57
CA PRO A 276 17.88 20.81 -15.18
C PRO A 276 16.76 21.35 -14.27
N LEU A 277 16.81 20.97 -13.00
CA LEU A 277 15.92 21.45 -11.95
C LEU A 277 16.74 22.02 -10.78
N ASP A 278 16.20 23.04 -10.12
CA ASP A 278 16.74 23.52 -8.84
C ASP A 278 16.28 22.65 -7.66
N THR A 279 15.09 22.03 -7.78
CA THR A 279 14.47 21.22 -6.72
C THR A 279 13.78 20.00 -7.30
N ALA A 280 13.96 18.84 -6.66
CA ALA A 280 13.23 17.61 -6.94
C ALA A 280 12.49 17.13 -5.70
N ALA A 281 11.15 17.16 -5.71
CA ALA A 281 10.31 16.66 -4.63
C ALA A 281 10.19 15.14 -4.65
N ALA A 282 9.72 14.56 -3.52
CA ALA A 282 9.40 13.14 -3.40
C ALA A 282 8.49 12.66 -4.55
N GLY A 283 8.78 11.44 -5.04
CA GLY A 283 8.10 10.82 -6.17
C GLY A 283 8.73 11.11 -7.54
N ARG A 284 9.64 12.08 -7.66
CA ARG A 284 10.31 12.38 -8.94
C ARG A 284 11.52 11.48 -9.16
N SER A 285 11.64 10.97 -10.38
CA SER A 285 12.84 10.29 -10.88
C SER A 285 13.76 11.32 -11.53
N VAL A 286 15.00 11.40 -11.05
CA VAL A 286 15.99 12.41 -11.48
C VAL A 286 17.39 11.81 -11.53
N VAL A 287 18.32 12.57 -12.08
CA VAL A 287 19.76 12.31 -12.00
C VAL A 287 20.40 13.39 -11.14
N VAL A 288 21.04 12.97 -10.04
CA VAL A 288 21.75 13.87 -9.13
C VAL A 288 23.23 13.89 -9.50
N ARG A 289 23.81 15.10 -9.64
CA ARG A 289 25.25 15.29 -9.75
C ARG A 289 25.82 15.78 -8.43
N LEU A 290 26.96 15.25 -8.04
CA LEU A 290 27.67 15.63 -6.82
C LEU A 290 28.85 16.53 -7.14
N ALA A 291 29.17 17.44 -6.21
CA ALA A 291 30.28 18.38 -6.36
C ALA A 291 31.64 17.68 -6.23
N ASP A 292 31.72 16.64 -5.41
CA ASP A 292 32.92 15.91 -5.12
C ASP A 292 32.96 14.55 -5.83
N ASP A 293 34.16 14.06 -6.14
CA ASP A 293 34.34 12.70 -6.67
C ASP A 293 34.31 11.67 -5.51
N VAL A 294 33.12 11.38 -5.02
CA VAL A 294 32.88 10.37 -3.99
C VAL A 294 32.47 9.05 -4.62
N ASP A 295 32.89 7.96 -3.98
CA ASP A 295 32.48 6.62 -4.41
C ASP A 295 31.03 6.36 -3.97
N VAL A 296 30.16 6.24 -4.98
CA VAL A 296 28.72 5.96 -4.83
C VAL A 296 28.32 4.93 -5.85
N ALA A 297 27.64 3.90 -5.42
CA ALA A 297 27.19 2.78 -6.24
C ALA A 297 25.68 2.58 -6.17
N ARG A 298 25.14 1.72 -7.04
CA ARG A 298 23.76 1.22 -6.90
C ARG A 298 23.59 0.58 -5.52
N GLY A 299 22.50 0.91 -4.84
CA GLY A 299 22.17 0.41 -3.50
C GLY A 299 22.63 1.32 -2.37
N ASP A 300 23.44 2.36 -2.67
CA ASP A 300 23.71 3.41 -1.69
C ASP A 300 22.54 4.38 -1.60
N LEU A 301 22.41 5.03 -0.44
CA LEU A 301 21.40 6.04 -0.19
C LEU A 301 22.07 7.42 -0.04
N LEU A 302 21.68 8.35 -0.89
CA LEU A 302 21.99 9.77 -0.68
C LEU A 302 20.90 10.36 0.22
N ALA A 303 21.28 10.87 1.38
CA ALA A 303 20.36 11.51 2.31
C ALA A 303 20.82 12.95 2.60
N VAL A 304 19.87 13.87 2.71
CA VAL A 304 20.20 15.23 3.18
C VAL A 304 20.75 15.12 4.60
N ASP A 305 21.88 15.79 4.82
CA ASP A 305 22.66 15.76 6.07
C ASP A 305 21.96 16.53 7.20
N ARG A 306 20.78 16.07 7.57
CA ARG A 306 19.89 16.64 8.61
C ARG A 306 19.09 15.53 9.29
N GLU A 307 18.83 15.67 10.59
CA GLU A 307 17.98 14.75 11.34
C GLU A 307 16.49 14.84 10.94
N PRO A 308 15.75 13.73 11.01
CA PRO A 308 16.22 12.38 11.31
C PRO A 308 17.01 11.77 10.16
N ARG A 309 18.11 11.08 10.46
CA ARG A 309 18.93 10.35 9.48
C ARG A 309 18.56 8.87 9.46
N PRO A 310 18.65 8.19 8.28
CA PRO A 310 18.56 6.74 8.21
C PRO A 310 19.70 6.09 8.97
N ALA A 311 19.43 4.95 9.58
CA ALA A 311 20.43 4.17 10.29
C ALA A 311 21.04 3.09 9.38
N ALA A 312 22.35 2.87 9.47
CA ALA A 312 23.01 1.74 8.82
C ALA A 312 23.10 0.58 9.82
N LEU A 313 22.23 -0.42 9.67
CA LEU A 313 22.05 -1.52 10.62
C LEU A 313 22.44 -2.86 10.00
N ARG A 314 23.05 -3.74 10.80
CA ARG A 314 23.22 -5.17 10.46
C ARG A 314 22.19 -6.05 11.16
N GLU A 315 21.70 -5.61 12.30
CA GLU A 315 20.69 -6.31 13.08
C GLU A 315 19.48 -5.40 13.24
N LEU A 316 18.33 -5.91 12.87
CA LEU A 316 17.08 -5.14 12.88
C LEU A 316 15.91 -6.00 13.36
N VAL A 317 14.95 -5.33 13.97
CA VAL A 317 13.63 -5.87 14.26
C VAL A 317 12.67 -5.38 13.18
N ALA A 318 11.86 -6.30 12.67
CA ALA A 318 10.85 -5.97 11.70
C ALA A 318 9.54 -6.71 11.98
N THR A 319 8.42 -6.08 11.63
CA THR A 319 7.16 -6.80 11.47
C THR A 319 7.08 -7.31 10.05
N VAL A 320 6.70 -8.57 9.88
CA VAL A 320 6.57 -9.20 8.56
C VAL A 320 5.19 -9.83 8.41
N CYS A 321 4.68 -9.81 7.17
CA CYS A 321 3.60 -10.67 6.73
C CYS A 321 4.25 -11.85 5.98
N TRP A 322 4.08 -13.07 6.50
CA TRP A 322 4.64 -14.28 5.91
C TRP A 322 3.75 -14.80 4.77
N LEU A 323 4.33 -15.06 3.60
CA LEU A 323 3.59 -15.31 2.35
C LEU A 323 3.93 -16.67 1.71
N ALA A 324 4.68 -17.53 2.39
CA ALA A 324 5.04 -18.85 1.87
C ALA A 324 4.34 -19.97 2.64
N ASP A 325 4.10 -21.11 1.95
CA ASP A 325 3.44 -22.28 2.55
C ASP A 325 4.29 -22.91 3.65
N ARG A 326 5.64 -22.92 3.47
CA ARG A 326 6.53 -23.39 4.52
C ARG A 326 6.61 -22.40 5.67
N PRO A 327 6.63 -22.86 6.92
CA PRO A 327 6.80 -21.96 8.06
C PRO A 327 8.16 -21.24 8.05
N LEU A 328 8.18 -19.99 8.50
CA LEU A 328 9.40 -19.25 8.79
C LEU A 328 9.95 -19.65 10.14
N ARG A 329 11.25 -19.96 10.21
CA ARG A 329 11.92 -20.38 11.45
C ARG A 329 13.24 -19.64 11.67
N PRO A 330 13.71 -19.54 12.92
CA PRO A 330 15.07 -19.10 13.20
C PRO A 330 16.10 -19.93 12.43
N GLY A 331 17.11 -19.26 11.87
CA GLY A 331 18.14 -19.87 11.02
C GLY A 331 17.84 -19.84 9.53
N ASP A 332 16.61 -19.55 9.12
CA ASP A 332 16.23 -19.40 7.69
C ASP A 332 16.97 -18.24 7.04
N ARG A 333 17.34 -18.43 5.77
CA ARG A 333 18.14 -17.49 4.97
C ARG A 333 17.38 -17.05 3.72
N PHE A 334 17.49 -15.74 3.41
CA PHE A 334 16.82 -15.13 2.29
C PHE A 334 17.67 -14.03 1.65
N ALA A 335 17.38 -13.70 0.40
CA ALA A 335 17.74 -12.41 -0.14
C ALA A 335 16.75 -11.37 0.42
N LEU A 336 17.27 -10.31 1.03
CA LEU A 336 16.49 -9.16 1.48
C LEU A 336 16.64 -8.05 0.46
N ARG A 337 15.52 -7.62 -0.14
CA ARG A 337 15.44 -6.50 -1.08
C ARG A 337 14.90 -5.27 -0.40
N HIS A 338 15.71 -4.23 -0.39
CA HIS A 338 15.37 -2.95 0.21
C HIS A 338 15.72 -1.82 -0.75
N THR A 339 14.72 -1.07 -1.20
CA THR A 339 14.91 -0.02 -2.20
C THR A 339 15.68 -0.51 -3.43
N THR A 340 16.92 -0.07 -3.62
CA THR A 340 17.80 -0.46 -4.74
C THR A 340 18.90 -1.45 -4.33
N ARG A 341 18.90 -1.92 -3.07
CA ARG A 341 19.92 -2.80 -2.50
C ARG A 341 19.37 -4.20 -2.22
N ASP A 342 20.15 -5.21 -2.59
CA ASP A 342 19.91 -6.61 -2.26
C ASP A 342 21.03 -7.07 -1.32
N VAL A 343 20.66 -7.68 -0.19
CA VAL A 343 21.60 -8.26 0.79
C VAL A 343 21.10 -9.62 1.27
N ARG A 344 22.02 -10.51 1.69
CA ARG A 344 21.62 -11.73 2.37
C ARG A 344 21.24 -11.45 3.81
N ALA A 345 20.15 -12.08 4.25
CA ALA A 345 19.66 -11.99 5.61
C ALA A 345 19.41 -13.37 6.22
N VAL A 346 19.58 -13.44 7.53
CA VAL A 346 19.28 -14.63 8.35
C VAL A 346 18.24 -14.20 9.38
N VAL A 347 17.24 -15.04 9.63
CA VAL A 347 16.28 -14.87 10.72
C VAL A 347 16.94 -15.36 12.01
N ASP A 348 17.25 -14.47 12.92
CA ASP A 348 17.84 -14.84 14.20
C ASP A 348 16.78 -15.29 15.21
N ALA A 349 15.59 -14.67 15.19
CA ALA A 349 14.47 -15.05 16.05
C ALA A 349 13.12 -14.68 15.43
N VAL A 350 12.10 -15.47 15.75
CA VAL A 350 10.68 -15.09 15.68
C VAL A 350 10.29 -14.66 17.09
N ARG A 351 9.84 -13.43 17.28
CA ARG A 351 9.57 -12.83 18.60
C ARG A 351 8.11 -12.95 19.02
N SER A 352 7.21 -12.70 18.07
CA SER A 352 5.77 -12.77 18.32
C SER A 352 4.99 -12.95 17.03
N ARG A 353 3.73 -13.35 17.18
CA ARG A 353 2.73 -13.42 16.12
C ARG A 353 1.48 -12.66 16.56
N LEU A 354 0.85 -11.95 15.65
CA LEU A 354 -0.46 -11.35 15.87
C LEU A 354 -1.54 -12.44 15.85
N ASP A 355 -2.25 -12.61 16.93
CA ASP A 355 -3.49 -13.40 16.95
C ASP A 355 -4.62 -12.54 16.36
N VAL A 356 -5.12 -12.92 15.19
CA VAL A 356 -6.13 -12.13 14.47
C VAL A 356 -7.49 -12.15 15.19
N ALA A 357 -7.79 -13.18 15.97
CA ALA A 357 -9.06 -13.28 16.67
C ALA A 357 -9.13 -12.30 17.84
N THR A 358 -8.04 -12.21 18.64
CA THR A 358 -7.94 -11.33 19.82
C THR A 358 -7.28 -10.00 19.50
N LEU A 359 -6.48 -9.89 18.42
CA LEU A 359 -5.63 -8.78 18.04
C LEU A 359 -4.44 -8.54 19.00
N ASP A 360 -4.12 -9.53 19.83
CA ASP A 360 -2.99 -9.48 20.75
C ASP A 360 -1.73 -10.06 20.11
N GLN A 361 -0.58 -9.66 20.65
CA GLN A 361 0.72 -10.27 20.30
C GLN A 361 0.94 -11.52 21.15
N ALA A 362 0.96 -12.68 20.50
CA ALA A 362 1.28 -13.96 21.13
C ALA A 362 2.74 -14.34 20.91
N GLU A 363 3.39 -14.99 21.89
CA GLU A 363 4.70 -15.59 21.68
C GLU A 363 4.64 -16.63 20.56
N ALA A 364 5.66 -16.63 19.71
CA ALA A 364 5.74 -17.58 18.61
C ALA A 364 7.19 -17.93 18.31
N THR A 365 7.44 -19.18 17.89
CA THR A 365 8.74 -19.69 17.48
C THR A 365 8.84 -19.85 15.97
N GLU A 366 7.72 -19.75 15.26
CA GLU A 366 7.61 -19.82 13.80
C GLU A 366 6.43 -18.99 13.32
N LEU A 367 6.43 -18.61 12.02
CA LEU A 367 5.28 -18.00 11.37
C LEU A 367 4.78 -18.88 10.23
N SER A 368 3.50 -19.16 10.22
CA SER A 368 2.80 -19.87 9.16
C SER A 368 2.31 -18.92 8.05
N LEU A 369 1.85 -19.49 6.94
CA LEU A 369 1.27 -18.72 5.83
C LEU A 369 0.22 -17.72 6.33
N ASN A 370 0.34 -16.45 5.89
CA ASN A 370 -0.51 -15.30 6.24
C ASN A 370 -0.40 -14.81 7.68
N ASP A 371 0.53 -15.34 8.47
CA ASP A 371 0.82 -14.77 9.78
C ASP A 371 1.49 -13.41 9.66
N ILE A 372 1.10 -12.51 10.55
CA ILE A 372 1.78 -11.24 10.80
C ILE A 372 2.55 -11.40 12.11
N GLY A 373 3.86 -11.16 12.08
CA GLY A 373 4.69 -11.36 13.28
C GLY A 373 5.92 -10.48 13.32
N SER A 374 6.50 -10.38 14.51
CA SER A 374 7.75 -9.67 14.74
C SER A 374 8.93 -10.64 14.66
N ILE A 375 9.93 -10.27 13.87
CA ILE A 375 11.15 -11.08 13.69
C ILE A 375 12.40 -10.24 13.93
N GLN A 376 13.48 -10.90 14.30
CA GLN A 376 14.83 -10.33 14.30
C GLN A 376 15.61 -10.87 13.10
N LEU A 377 16.20 -9.95 12.35
CA LEU A 377 16.99 -10.24 11.18
C LEU A 377 18.42 -9.75 11.37
N ARG A 378 19.38 -10.53 10.84
CA ARG A 378 20.76 -10.12 10.68
C ARG A 378 21.17 -10.17 9.22
N THR A 379 21.72 -9.07 8.70
CA THR A 379 22.14 -8.92 7.31
C THR A 379 23.65 -9.10 7.15
N ALA A 380 24.07 -9.62 6.02
CA ALA A 380 25.49 -9.83 5.70
C ALA A 380 26.26 -8.50 5.61
N GLU A 381 25.59 -7.45 5.13
CA GLU A 381 26.12 -6.10 5.00
C GLU A 381 25.19 -5.09 5.70
N PRO A 382 25.70 -3.91 6.10
CA PRO A 382 24.84 -2.88 6.67
C PRO A 382 23.73 -2.47 5.69
N LEU A 383 22.50 -2.44 6.16
CA LEU A 383 21.35 -1.96 5.44
C LEU A 383 20.99 -0.57 5.94
N THR A 384 20.91 0.39 5.03
CA THR A 384 20.55 1.78 5.37
C THR A 384 19.04 1.93 5.36
N VAL A 385 18.43 2.09 6.54
CA VAL A 385 16.97 2.06 6.71
C VAL A 385 16.47 3.24 7.54
N ASP A 386 15.28 3.69 7.25
CA ASP A 386 14.41 4.37 8.21
C ASP A 386 13.53 3.33 8.91
N THR A 387 12.91 3.66 10.05
CA THR A 387 11.79 2.85 10.51
C THR A 387 10.61 3.06 9.57
N TYR A 388 9.77 2.04 9.40
CA TYR A 388 8.57 2.15 8.55
C TYR A 388 7.62 3.26 9.02
N ALA A 389 7.62 3.53 10.34
CA ALA A 389 6.90 4.63 10.94
C ALA A 389 7.39 6.02 10.50
N THR A 390 8.69 6.14 10.21
CA THR A 390 9.30 7.39 9.77
C THR A 390 9.12 7.59 8.27
N ASN A 391 9.38 6.54 7.49
CA ASN A 391 9.26 6.57 6.03
C ASN A 391 8.92 5.17 5.49
N ARG A 392 7.74 5.04 4.87
CA ARG A 392 7.28 3.76 4.30
C ARG A 392 8.22 3.22 3.23
N SER A 393 8.71 4.07 2.32
CA SER A 393 9.54 3.64 1.18
C SER A 393 10.90 3.09 1.61
N THR A 394 11.56 3.76 2.55
CA THR A 394 12.90 3.37 3.03
C THR A 394 12.86 2.54 4.32
N GLY A 395 11.65 2.24 4.82
CA GLY A 395 11.41 1.36 5.96
C GLY A 395 10.80 0.01 5.59
N ALA A 396 10.51 -0.23 4.30
CA ALA A 396 9.95 -1.49 3.81
C ALA A 396 11.02 -2.34 3.12
N PHE A 397 10.87 -3.66 3.17
CA PHE A 397 11.70 -4.61 2.44
C PHE A 397 10.91 -5.86 2.04
N LEU A 398 11.47 -6.64 1.14
CA LEU A 398 10.96 -7.96 0.78
C LEU A 398 11.97 -9.03 1.17
N LEU A 399 11.51 -10.18 1.66
CA LEU A 399 12.30 -11.40 1.72
C LEU A 399 11.99 -12.26 0.49
N VAL A 400 13.05 -12.71 -0.15
CA VAL A 400 12.98 -13.50 -1.39
C VAL A 400 13.73 -14.80 -1.17
N ASP A 401 13.10 -15.91 -1.50
CA ASP A 401 13.73 -17.22 -1.52
C ASP A 401 14.76 -17.27 -2.65
N GLU A 402 16.03 -17.49 -2.33
CA GLU A 402 17.13 -17.47 -3.32
C GLU A 402 17.03 -18.59 -4.36
N ALA A 403 16.39 -19.72 -4.03
CA ALA A 403 16.31 -20.87 -4.93
C ALA A 403 15.20 -20.71 -5.97
N THR A 404 14.07 -20.11 -5.58
CA THR A 404 12.89 -20.00 -6.44
C THR A 404 12.69 -18.60 -6.98
N GLY A 405 13.32 -17.58 -6.40
CA GLY A 405 13.05 -16.16 -6.70
C GLY A 405 11.70 -15.66 -6.19
N ALA A 406 10.96 -16.47 -5.44
CA ALA A 406 9.65 -16.09 -4.93
C ALA A 406 9.76 -15.12 -3.75
N THR A 407 8.90 -14.10 -3.72
CA THR A 407 8.72 -13.26 -2.55
C THR A 407 8.01 -14.07 -1.46
N VAL A 408 8.65 -14.21 -0.30
CA VAL A 408 8.16 -15.01 0.84
C VAL A 408 7.71 -14.17 2.03
N ALA A 409 8.09 -12.90 2.08
CA ALA A 409 7.56 -11.96 3.06
C ALA A 409 7.61 -10.51 2.57
N ALA A 410 6.65 -9.72 3.03
CA ALA A 410 6.74 -8.26 3.07
C ALA A 410 7.08 -7.83 4.50
N GLY A 411 8.11 -6.98 4.64
CA GLY A 411 8.63 -6.57 5.94
C GLY A 411 8.69 -5.06 6.14
N MET A 412 8.46 -4.63 7.37
CA MET A 412 8.46 -3.25 7.84
C MET A 412 9.44 -3.13 8.99
N VAL A 413 10.46 -2.30 8.81
CA VAL A 413 11.50 -2.07 9.82
C VAL A 413 10.91 -1.37 11.03
N ALA A 414 11.01 -2.00 12.20
CA ALA A 414 10.59 -1.41 13.47
C ALA A 414 11.73 -0.62 14.13
N GLY A 415 12.98 -1.08 13.97
CA GLY A 415 14.16 -0.43 14.52
C GLY A 415 15.37 -1.36 14.63
N PRO A 416 16.44 -0.93 15.31
CA PRO A 416 17.57 -1.80 15.62
C PRO A 416 17.14 -2.95 16.52
N ALA A 417 17.83 -4.08 16.40
CA ALA A 417 17.74 -5.12 17.41
C ALA A 417 18.48 -4.64 18.66
N GLY A 418 17.74 -4.36 19.72
CA GLY A 418 18.25 -3.90 21.00
C GLY A 418 18.93 -5.03 21.78
#